data_f979e5f055289206bcda873de4c95a43
#
_entry.id   f979e5f055289206bcda873de4c95a43
#
_cell.length_a   1.000
_cell.length_b   1.000
_cell.length_c   1.000
_cell.angle_alpha   90.00
_cell.angle_beta   90.00
_cell.angle_gamma   90.00
#
_symmetry.space_group_name_H-M   'P 1'
#
loop_
_entity.id
_entity.type
_entity.pdbx_description
1 polymer ?
#
loop_
_entity_poly.entity_id
_entity_poly.type
_entity_poly.pdbx_seq_one_letter_code
_entity_poly.pdbx_strand_id
1 'polypeptide(L)'
;YKLKKDRGWAKKGYELAFDQLQLPVQGDLPVFKAPAGKVSLSTDKHTVSGKDFSVQFDAATGELAQFTVNGKPLFKTPMAVNALRAASSNEPGVMAKSMANGLRELKHELLSYEAIDNGNSVTVKQSIKVSGKQAENISGYGDTKTTITARKQPLNDTNTHFINNLEWTIYADGTVVCQSVLLPRGNPLELLRLGYELQLPANMDNVASVSY
;
A
#
# COMPACT_ATOMS: atom_id res chain seq x y z
N TYR A 1 -8.88 28.19 -1.73
CA TYR A 1 -9.60 29.12 -2.64
C TYR A 1 -11.05 28.68 -2.78
N LYS A 2 -12.01 29.58 -2.56
CA LYS A 2 -13.44 29.26 -2.65
C LYS A 2 -14.17 30.27 -3.54
N LEU A 3 -15.21 29.80 -4.23
CA LEU A 3 -16.08 30.67 -5.01
C LEU A 3 -16.73 31.74 -4.12
N LYS A 4 -16.60 33.00 -4.52
CA LYS A 4 -17.24 34.14 -3.83
C LYS A 4 -18.71 34.32 -4.17
N LYS A 5 -19.18 33.82 -5.32
CA LYS A 5 -20.54 33.94 -5.84
C LYS A 5 -20.98 32.64 -6.50
N ASP A 6 -22.29 32.45 -6.64
CA ASP A 6 -22.84 31.35 -7.42
C ASP A 6 -22.39 31.44 -8.89
N ARG A 7 -22.12 30.28 -9.48
CA ARG A 7 -21.86 30.09 -10.92
C ARG A 7 -22.83 29.04 -11.45
N GLY A 8 -22.97 28.96 -12.78
CA GLY A 8 -23.86 27.98 -13.40
C GLY A 8 -23.54 26.50 -13.05
N TRP A 9 -22.31 26.21 -12.67
CA TRP A 9 -21.79 24.86 -12.37
C TRP A 9 -21.51 24.60 -10.88
N ALA A 10 -21.44 25.66 -10.02
CA ALA A 10 -21.19 25.48 -8.57
C ALA A 10 -21.70 26.66 -7.75
N LYS A 11 -22.05 26.41 -6.51
CA LYS A 11 -22.51 27.38 -5.52
C LYS A 11 -21.38 28.15 -4.85
N LYS A 12 -21.71 29.35 -4.33
CA LYS A 12 -20.81 30.08 -3.42
C LYS A 12 -20.27 29.15 -2.31
N GLY A 13 -18.98 29.23 -2.05
CA GLY A 13 -18.31 28.41 -1.06
C GLY A 13 -17.70 27.11 -1.63
N TYR A 14 -18.00 26.76 -2.89
CA TYR A 14 -17.35 25.62 -3.55
C TYR A 14 -15.83 25.80 -3.56
N GLU A 15 -15.08 24.79 -3.16
CA GLU A 15 -13.63 24.78 -3.12
C GLU A 15 -13.06 24.57 -4.52
N LEU A 16 -12.28 25.54 -4.99
CA LEU A 16 -11.65 25.54 -6.32
C LEU A 16 -10.26 24.92 -6.29
N ALA A 17 -9.52 25.22 -5.24
CA ALA A 17 -8.15 24.75 -5.00
C ALA A 17 -7.78 24.99 -3.53
N PHE A 18 -6.78 24.28 -3.08
CA PHE A 18 -6.14 24.53 -1.78
C PHE A 18 -4.62 24.48 -1.93
N ASP A 19 -3.93 25.17 -1.01
CA ASP A 19 -2.49 25.11 -0.87
C ASP A 19 -2.16 24.80 0.59
N GLN A 20 -1.11 24.04 0.80
CA GLN A 20 -0.53 23.79 2.12
C GLN A 20 0.78 24.57 2.22
N LEU A 21 0.79 25.54 3.13
CA LEU A 21 1.94 26.40 3.36
C LEU A 21 2.64 26.00 4.66
N GLN A 22 3.95 25.74 4.58
CA GLN A 22 4.75 25.47 5.76
C GLN A 22 4.96 26.78 6.52
N LEU A 23 4.57 26.78 7.79
CA LEU A 23 4.85 27.91 8.68
C LEU A 23 6.31 27.84 9.16
N PRO A 24 6.98 28.99 9.33
CA PRO A 24 8.36 29.04 9.86
C PRO A 24 8.40 28.82 11.39
N VAL A 25 7.60 27.89 11.86
CA VAL A 25 7.51 27.51 13.28
C VAL A 25 7.96 26.08 13.41
N GLN A 26 9.01 25.85 14.18
CA GLN A 26 9.43 24.52 14.58
C GLN A 26 8.85 24.21 15.95
N GLY A 27 8.06 23.14 16.04
CA GLY A 27 7.60 22.58 17.31
C GLY A 27 8.24 21.22 17.53
N ASP A 28 8.31 20.80 18.78
CA ASP A 28 8.72 19.43 19.09
C ASP A 28 7.67 18.46 18.55
N LEU A 29 8.13 17.45 17.82
CA LEU A 29 7.24 16.36 17.39
C LEU A 29 6.75 15.60 18.63
N PRO A 30 5.47 15.21 18.69
CA PRO A 30 4.98 14.41 19.78
C PRO A 30 5.76 13.09 19.87
N VAL A 31 6.35 12.83 21.03
CA VAL A 31 7.06 11.57 21.27
C VAL A 31 6.02 10.46 21.43
N PHE A 32 6.07 9.47 20.56
CA PHE A 32 5.25 8.27 20.70
C PHE A 32 5.63 7.54 21.99
N LYS A 33 4.65 7.35 22.87
CA LYS A 33 4.80 6.54 24.08
C LYS A 33 4.13 5.19 23.82
N ALA A 34 4.93 4.12 23.89
CA ALA A 34 4.40 2.77 23.74
C ALA A 34 3.28 2.51 24.77
N PRO A 35 2.09 2.07 24.34
CA PRO A 35 0.98 1.76 25.23
C PRO A 35 1.35 0.64 26.20
N ALA A 36 0.89 0.75 27.45
CA ALA A 36 1.04 -0.31 28.43
C ALA A 36 0.02 -1.43 28.17
N GLY A 37 0.37 -2.67 28.48
CA GLY A 37 -0.50 -3.84 28.32
C GLY A 37 0.27 -5.06 27.82
N LYS A 38 -0.49 -6.10 27.47
CA LYS A 38 0.07 -7.34 26.91
C LYS A 38 -0.60 -7.69 25.59
N VAL A 39 0.19 -8.19 24.68
CA VAL A 39 -0.24 -8.86 23.45
C VAL A 39 0.18 -10.32 23.50
N SER A 40 -0.44 -11.15 22.72
CA SER A 40 -0.06 -12.54 22.55
C SER A 40 0.30 -12.83 21.11
N LEU A 41 1.37 -13.57 20.91
CA LEU A 41 1.77 -14.10 19.61
C LEU A 41 1.33 -15.56 19.53
N SER A 42 0.65 -15.94 18.44
CA SER A 42 0.23 -17.32 18.20
C SER A 42 1.44 -18.27 18.04
N THR A 43 1.21 -19.57 18.24
CA THR A 43 2.26 -20.59 18.13
C THR A 43 2.88 -20.64 16.72
N ASP A 44 2.08 -20.41 15.69
CA ASP A 44 2.54 -20.34 14.29
C ASP A 44 3.20 -19.00 13.95
N LYS A 45 3.22 -18.04 14.91
CA LYS A 45 3.81 -16.71 14.82
C LYS A 45 3.19 -15.77 13.76
N HIS A 46 2.03 -16.12 13.20
CA HIS A 46 1.36 -15.31 12.17
C HIS A 46 0.19 -14.48 12.68
N THR A 47 -0.23 -14.66 13.94
CA THR A 47 -1.32 -13.89 14.53
C THR A 47 -0.89 -13.23 15.82
N VAL A 48 -1.12 -11.92 15.91
CA VAL A 48 -0.93 -11.12 17.13
C VAL A 48 -2.29 -10.71 17.66
N SER A 49 -2.57 -11.02 18.93
CA SER A 49 -3.86 -10.73 19.55
C SER A 49 -3.71 -9.88 20.80
N GLY A 50 -4.56 -8.87 20.94
CA GLY A 50 -4.78 -8.11 22.16
C GLY A 50 -6.18 -8.37 22.73
N LYS A 51 -6.63 -7.50 23.63
CA LYS A 51 -7.92 -7.67 24.31
C LYS A 51 -9.09 -7.68 23.33
N ASP A 52 -9.15 -6.71 22.42
CA ASP A 52 -10.29 -6.47 21.54
C ASP A 52 -9.89 -6.44 20.05
N PHE A 53 -8.69 -6.91 19.73
CA PHE A 53 -8.17 -6.92 18.35
C PHE A 53 -7.32 -8.15 18.03
N SER A 54 -7.16 -8.41 16.73
CA SER A 54 -6.15 -9.32 16.22
C SER A 54 -5.59 -8.80 14.88
N VAL A 55 -4.31 -9.03 14.68
CA VAL A 55 -3.56 -8.73 13.45
C VAL A 55 -3.03 -10.03 12.90
N GLN A 56 -3.36 -10.36 11.65
CA GLN A 56 -2.98 -11.62 11.02
C GLN A 56 -2.14 -11.37 9.77
N PHE A 57 -1.03 -12.09 9.66
CA PHE A 57 -0.17 -12.12 8.50
C PHE A 57 -0.36 -13.42 7.72
N ASP A 58 -0.32 -13.34 6.39
CA ASP A 58 -0.40 -14.50 5.51
C ASP A 58 0.92 -15.28 5.56
N ALA A 59 0.85 -16.58 5.84
CA ALA A 59 2.04 -17.42 6.00
C ALA A 59 2.81 -17.66 4.69
N ALA A 60 2.15 -17.54 3.54
CA ALA A 60 2.76 -17.79 2.23
C ALA A 60 3.35 -16.51 1.62
N THR A 61 2.70 -15.38 1.81
CA THR A 61 3.10 -14.11 1.19
C THR A 61 3.73 -13.13 2.19
N GLY A 62 3.51 -13.31 3.48
CA GLY A 62 3.92 -12.39 4.54
C GLY A 62 3.06 -11.13 4.62
N GLU A 63 2.08 -10.94 3.78
CA GLU A 63 1.25 -9.73 3.75
C GLU A 63 0.40 -9.60 5.01
N LEU A 64 0.08 -8.36 5.39
CA LEU A 64 -0.93 -8.09 6.40
C LEU A 64 -2.30 -8.53 5.87
N ALA A 65 -2.72 -9.75 6.25
CA ALA A 65 -3.92 -10.39 5.72
C ALA A 65 -5.20 -9.80 6.31
N GLN A 66 -5.20 -9.55 7.63
CA GLN A 66 -6.39 -9.05 8.30
C GLN A 66 -6.05 -8.27 9.57
N PHE A 67 -6.83 -7.26 9.83
CA PHE A 67 -6.92 -6.59 11.11
C PHE A 67 -8.38 -6.64 11.58
N THR A 68 -8.60 -7.25 12.72
CA THR A 68 -9.94 -7.44 13.32
C THR A 68 -10.04 -6.62 14.58
N VAL A 69 -11.12 -5.87 14.75
CA VAL A 69 -11.41 -5.09 15.97
C VAL A 69 -12.81 -5.43 16.46
N ASN A 70 -12.95 -5.80 17.73
CA ASN A 70 -14.22 -6.25 18.32
C ASN A 70 -14.92 -7.33 17.48
N GLY A 71 -14.13 -8.29 16.95
CA GLY A 71 -14.62 -9.38 16.11
C GLY A 71 -15.03 -8.97 14.69
N LYS A 72 -14.84 -7.71 14.28
CA LYS A 72 -15.15 -7.22 12.93
C LYS A 72 -13.88 -7.07 12.10
N PRO A 73 -13.78 -7.72 10.94
CA PRO A 73 -12.66 -7.55 10.03
C PRO A 73 -12.68 -6.16 9.41
N LEU A 74 -11.51 -5.51 9.33
CA LEU A 74 -11.34 -4.20 8.74
C LEU A 74 -10.96 -4.25 7.26
N PHE A 75 -10.42 -5.38 6.77
CA PHE A 75 -9.99 -5.53 5.38
C PHE A 75 -10.80 -6.60 4.66
N LYS A 76 -11.03 -6.42 3.37
CA LYS A 76 -11.57 -7.44 2.46
C LYS A 76 -10.45 -8.22 1.76
N THR A 77 -9.32 -7.57 1.54
CA THR A 77 -8.13 -8.16 0.90
C THR A 77 -6.91 -7.83 1.73
N PRO A 78 -5.85 -8.66 1.67
CA PRO A 78 -4.57 -8.31 2.27
C PRO A 78 -4.07 -6.95 1.80
N MET A 79 -3.31 -6.26 2.66
CA MET A 79 -2.60 -5.05 2.26
C MET A 79 -1.40 -5.43 1.40
N ALA A 80 -1.43 -5.04 0.14
CA ALA A 80 -0.43 -5.43 -0.86
C ALA A 80 0.21 -4.21 -1.54
N VAL A 81 1.42 -4.39 -2.06
CA VAL A 81 2.07 -3.35 -2.89
C VAL A 81 1.29 -3.18 -4.20
N ASN A 82 1.07 -1.94 -4.58
CA ASN A 82 0.53 -1.56 -5.87
C ASN A 82 1.51 -0.63 -6.59
N ALA A 83 1.86 -0.97 -7.83
CA ALA A 83 2.82 -0.22 -8.65
C ALA A 83 2.19 0.37 -9.92
N LEU A 84 0.86 0.38 -10.03
CA LEU A 84 0.15 0.84 -11.22
C LEU A 84 -1.08 1.67 -10.87
N ARG A 85 -1.34 2.70 -11.66
CA ARG A 85 -2.62 3.42 -11.77
C ARG A 85 -2.98 3.63 -13.24
N ALA A 86 -4.16 4.08 -13.51
CA ALA A 86 -4.52 4.55 -14.84
C ALA A 86 -3.56 5.67 -15.28
N ALA A 87 -3.08 5.59 -16.51
CA ALA A 87 -2.25 6.63 -17.10
C ALA A 87 -3.09 7.84 -17.51
N SER A 88 -2.51 9.02 -17.41
CA SER A 88 -3.04 10.22 -18.04
C SER A 88 -2.70 10.24 -19.54
N SER A 89 -3.27 11.18 -20.28
CA SER A 89 -3.11 11.28 -21.75
C SER A 89 -1.66 11.47 -22.23
N ASN A 90 -0.78 11.94 -21.36
CA ASN A 90 0.64 12.17 -21.65
C ASN A 90 1.58 11.06 -21.13
N GLU A 91 1.05 9.98 -20.57
CA GLU A 91 1.82 8.87 -19.97
C GLU A 91 1.70 7.52 -20.71
N PRO A 92 1.32 7.43 -21.99
CA PRO A 92 1.10 6.13 -22.65
C PRO A 92 2.38 5.28 -22.71
N GLY A 93 3.54 5.93 -22.88
CA GLY A 93 4.84 5.25 -22.92
C GLY A 93 5.24 4.64 -21.57
N VAL A 94 4.93 5.32 -20.47
CA VAL A 94 5.18 4.80 -19.12
C VAL A 94 4.25 3.63 -18.82
N MET A 95 2.98 3.73 -19.22
CA MET A 95 2.01 2.64 -19.09
C MET A 95 2.48 1.39 -19.87
N ALA A 96 2.89 1.54 -21.13
CA ALA A 96 3.36 0.42 -21.94
C ALA A 96 4.57 -0.29 -21.32
N LYS A 97 5.55 0.47 -20.79
CA LYS A 97 6.69 -0.09 -20.06
C LYS A 97 6.27 -0.80 -18.78
N SER A 98 5.32 -0.25 -18.03
CA SER A 98 4.80 -0.85 -16.80
C SER A 98 4.11 -2.19 -17.10
N MET A 99 3.33 -2.27 -18.19
CA MET A 99 2.68 -3.50 -18.64
C MET A 99 3.71 -4.54 -19.12
N ALA A 100 4.74 -4.11 -19.85
CA ALA A 100 5.83 -4.99 -20.28
C ALA A 100 6.64 -5.56 -19.09
N ASN A 101 6.62 -4.90 -17.93
CA ASN A 101 7.20 -5.40 -16.68
C ASN A 101 6.17 -6.13 -15.78
N GLY A 102 4.95 -6.36 -16.27
CA GLY A 102 3.91 -7.12 -15.56
C GLY A 102 3.33 -6.43 -14.33
N LEU A 103 3.48 -5.09 -14.21
CA LEU A 103 3.08 -4.37 -12.99
C LEU A 103 1.55 -4.25 -12.79
N ARG A 104 0.74 -4.75 -13.73
CA ARG A 104 -0.72 -4.86 -13.56
C ARG A 104 -1.11 -5.90 -12.50
N GLU A 105 -0.41 -7.02 -12.48
CA GLU A 105 -0.59 -8.07 -11.50
C GLU A 105 0.73 -8.40 -10.85
N LEU A 106 0.82 -8.19 -9.56
CA LEU A 106 2.02 -8.45 -8.79
C LEU A 106 1.96 -9.84 -8.15
N LYS A 107 3.12 -10.49 -8.10
CA LYS A 107 3.39 -11.69 -7.31
C LYS A 107 4.16 -11.26 -6.08
N HIS A 108 3.72 -11.70 -4.92
CA HIS A 108 4.40 -11.50 -3.65
C HIS A 108 5.02 -12.84 -3.20
N GLU A 109 6.30 -12.83 -2.94
CA GLU A 109 7.07 -14.00 -2.54
C GLU A 109 7.80 -13.68 -1.24
N LEU A 110 7.44 -14.39 -0.18
CA LEU A 110 8.05 -14.21 1.13
C LEU A 110 9.48 -14.75 1.11
N LEU A 111 10.46 -13.88 1.37
CA LEU A 111 11.87 -14.23 1.45
C LEU A 111 12.30 -14.53 2.90
N SER A 112 11.79 -13.75 3.85
CA SER A 112 12.04 -13.97 5.27
C SER A 112 10.89 -13.45 6.12
N TYR A 113 10.67 -14.08 7.26
CA TYR A 113 9.68 -13.73 8.26
C TYR A 113 10.20 -14.04 9.65
N GLU A 114 10.12 -13.07 10.54
CA GLU A 114 10.47 -13.22 11.95
C GLU A 114 9.45 -12.48 12.80
N ALA A 115 8.93 -13.12 13.84
CA ALA A 115 8.06 -12.48 14.82
C ALA A 115 8.64 -12.64 16.21
N ILE A 116 8.78 -11.51 16.91
CA ILE A 116 9.44 -11.39 18.23
C ILE A 116 8.41 -10.85 19.22
N ASP A 117 8.17 -11.62 20.27
CA ASP A 117 7.35 -11.19 21.41
C ASP A 117 8.21 -10.38 22.38
N ASN A 118 7.88 -9.10 22.57
CA ASN A 118 8.55 -8.19 23.48
C ASN A 118 7.78 -8.00 24.81
N GLY A 119 6.71 -8.79 25.02
CA GLY A 119 5.85 -8.75 26.20
C GLY A 119 4.72 -7.71 26.11
N ASN A 120 5.04 -6.44 25.85
CA ASN A 120 4.05 -5.37 25.68
C ASN A 120 3.76 -5.01 24.21
N SER A 121 4.52 -5.58 23.30
CA SER A 121 4.36 -5.45 21.85
C SER A 121 4.89 -6.69 21.15
N VAL A 122 4.50 -6.89 19.91
CA VAL A 122 5.11 -7.88 18.99
C VAL A 122 5.71 -7.13 17.82
N THR A 123 6.96 -7.47 17.50
CA THR A 123 7.64 -6.96 16.30
C THR A 123 7.66 -8.05 15.24
N VAL A 124 7.18 -7.75 14.03
CA VAL A 124 7.24 -8.65 12.86
C VAL A 124 8.14 -8.02 11.82
N LYS A 125 9.21 -8.73 11.44
CA LYS A 125 10.16 -8.35 10.39
C LYS A 125 9.98 -9.24 9.18
N GLN A 126 9.90 -8.63 8.00
CA GLN A 126 9.64 -9.35 6.76
C GLN A 126 10.47 -8.79 5.62
N SER A 127 10.84 -9.67 4.70
CA SER A 127 11.34 -9.30 3.38
C SER A 127 10.50 -10.01 2.33
N ILE A 128 9.90 -9.26 1.42
CA ILE A 128 8.99 -9.78 0.39
C ILE A 128 9.50 -9.32 -0.97
N LYS A 129 9.74 -10.28 -1.88
CA LYS A 129 9.99 -9.96 -3.30
C LYS A 129 8.65 -9.71 -3.98
N VAL A 130 8.51 -8.52 -4.56
CA VAL A 130 7.33 -8.10 -5.31
C VAL A 130 7.71 -7.96 -6.78
N SER A 131 7.15 -8.80 -7.64
CA SER A 131 7.46 -8.83 -9.07
C SER A 131 6.20 -8.96 -9.90
N GLY A 132 6.25 -8.59 -11.19
CA GLY A 132 5.15 -8.82 -12.11
C GLY A 132 4.89 -10.31 -12.30
N LYS A 133 3.63 -10.70 -12.45
CA LYS A 133 3.27 -12.10 -12.77
C LYS A 133 3.61 -12.45 -14.20
N GLN A 134 3.35 -11.56 -15.14
CA GLN A 134 3.63 -11.76 -16.54
C GLN A 134 3.70 -10.42 -17.28
N ALA A 135 4.55 -10.34 -18.30
CA ALA A 135 4.60 -9.17 -19.17
C ALA A 135 3.39 -9.15 -20.11
N GLU A 136 2.88 -7.96 -20.36
CA GLU A 136 1.86 -7.69 -21.38
C GLU A 136 2.39 -6.66 -22.36
N ASN A 137 2.45 -7.00 -23.65
CA ASN A 137 2.69 -6.00 -24.68
C ASN A 137 1.37 -5.38 -25.09
N ILE A 138 1.24 -4.08 -24.80
CA ILE A 138 0.10 -3.29 -25.29
C ILE A 138 0.54 -2.63 -26.59
N SER A 139 0.01 -3.10 -27.73
CA SER A 139 0.12 -2.41 -29.00
C SER A 139 -1.10 -1.52 -29.21
N GLY A 140 -0.90 -0.26 -29.55
CA GLY A 140 -1.97 0.68 -29.92
C GLY A 140 -2.68 1.33 -28.74
N TYR A 141 -2.00 2.26 -28.10
CA TYR A 141 -2.63 3.20 -27.17
C TYR A 141 -3.03 4.45 -27.95
N GLY A 142 -4.31 4.72 -28.01
CA GLY A 142 -4.82 6.03 -28.52
C GLY A 142 -5.67 6.00 -29.77
N ASP A 143 -5.91 4.84 -30.40
CA ASP A 143 -6.85 4.74 -31.53
C ASP A 143 -7.92 3.68 -31.26
N THR A 144 -9.18 4.03 -31.49
CA THR A 144 -10.38 3.22 -31.20
C THR A 144 -10.50 1.95 -32.00
N LYS A 145 -9.59 1.67 -32.94
CA LYS A 145 -9.58 0.49 -33.81
C LYS A 145 -8.48 -0.52 -33.54
N THR A 146 -7.64 -0.29 -32.53
CA THR A 146 -6.50 -1.18 -32.29
C THR A 146 -6.88 -2.31 -31.34
N THR A 147 -6.83 -3.53 -31.81
CA THR A 147 -6.97 -4.73 -30.99
C THR A 147 -5.77 -4.82 -30.05
N ILE A 148 -6.01 -4.74 -28.75
CA ILE A 148 -4.98 -4.96 -27.73
C ILE A 148 -4.64 -6.45 -27.77
N THR A 149 -3.55 -6.81 -28.41
CA THR A 149 -3.02 -8.16 -28.38
C THR A 149 -2.05 -8.26 -27.20
N ALA A 150 -2.54 -8.73 -26.05
CA ALA A 150 -1.67 -9.06 -24.93
C ALA A 150 -0.83 -10.30 -25.27
N ARG A 151 0.44 -10.09 -25.65
CA ARG A 151 1.41 -11.18 -25.70
C ARG A 151 1.96 -11.39 -24.29
N LYS A 152 1.65 -12.52 -23.71
CA LYS A 152 2.20 -12.94 -22.42
C LYS A 152 3.64 -13.41 -22.62
N GLN A 153 4.59 -12.75 -21.97
CA GLN A 153 6.00 -13.14 -22.01
C GLN A 153 6.48 -13.49 -20.60
N PRO A 154 7.40 -14.47 -20.47
CA PRO A 154 8.02 -14.75 -19.18
C PRO A 154 8.83 -13.55 -18.72
N LEU A 155 8.76 -13.27 -17.43
CA LEU A 155 9.57 -12.28 -16.76
C LEU A 155 10.79 -12.96 -16.12
N ASN A 156 11.87 -12.21 -15.98
CA ASN A 156 13.10 -12.65 -15.32
C ASN A 156 13.63 -11.55 -14.38
N ASP A 157 14.75 -11.78 -13.71
CA ASP A 157 15.30 -10.84 -12.73
C ASP A 157 15.82 -9.52 -13.33
N THR A 158 15.88 -9.38 -14.67
CA THR A 158 16.17 -8.10 -15.31
C THR A 158 14.94 -7.19 -15.38
N ASN A 159 13.73 -7.74 -15.26
CA ASN A 159 12.52 -6.95 -15.19
C ASN A 159 12.45 -6.22 -13.83
N THR A 160 11.87 -5.03 -13.86
CA THR A 160 11.68 -4.24 -12.64
C THR A 160 10.88 -5.02 -11.60
N HIS A 161 11.44 -5.15 -10.42
CA HIS A 161 10.82 -5.74 -9.24
C HIS A 161 11.28 -5.02 -7.98
N PHE A 162 10.71 -5.34 -6.83
CA PHE A 162 11.01 -4.67 -5.58
C PHE A 162 11.33 -5.70 -4.49
N ILE A 163 12.27 -5.35 -3.62
CA ILE A 163 12.42 -6.01 -2.32
C ILE A 163 11.78 -5.08 -1.29
N ASN A 164 10.69 -5.53 -0.71
CA ASN A 164 9.93 -4.80 0.29
C ASN A 164 10.34 -5.30 1.68
N ASN A 165 11.11 -4.51 2.40
CA ASN A 165 11.47 -4.79 3.78
C ASN A 165 10.51 -4.06 4.70
N LEU A 166 9.83 -4.82 5.56
CA LEU A 166 8.80 -4.34 6.46
C LEU A 166 9.18 -4.64 7.89
N GLU A 167 8.96 -3.68 8.77
CA GLU A 167 8.96 -3.89 10.21
C GLU A 167 7.64 -3.36 10.78
N TRP A 168 6.89 -4.27 11.37
CA TRP A 168 5.63 -3.99 12.05
C TRP A 168 5.83 -4.04 13.53
N THR A 169 5.29 -3.07 14.26
CA THR A 169 5.18 -3.13 15.71
C THR A 169 3.73 -3.03 16.10
N ILE A 170 3.23 -4.08 16.75
CA ILE A 170 1.85 -4.21 17.20
C ILE A 170 1.83 -4.04 18.72
N TYR A 171 1.12 -3.03 19.20
CA TYR A 171 1.01 -2.69 20.62
C TYR A 171 -0.26 -3.20 21.26
N ALA A 172 -0.27 -3.22 22.60
CA ALA A 172 -1.34 -3.79 23.39
C ALA A 172 -2.70 -3.09 23.27
N ASP A 173 -2.74 -1.84 22.82
CA ASP A 173 -3.97 -1.07 22.57
C ASP A 173 -4.52 -1.23 21.15
N GLY A 174 -3.87 -2.05 20.31
CA GLY A 174 -4.22 -2.22 18.89
C GLY A 174 -3.55 -1.20 17.97
N THR A 175 -2.69 -0.33 18.46
CA THR A 175 -1.85 0.51 17.60
C THR A 175 -0.89 -0.36 16.80
N VAL A 176 -0.89 -0.19 15.49
CA VAL A 176 0.00 -0.88 14.56
C VAL A 176 0.87 0.15 13.85
N VAL A 177 2.18 0.05 14.03
CA VAL A 177 3.15 0.88 13.33
C VAL A 177 3.83 0.05 12.26
N CYS A 178 3.91 0.56 11.03
CA CYS A 178 4.61 -0.08 9.93
C CYS A 178 5.73 0.83 9.41
N GLN A 179 6.93 0.29 9.34
CA GLN A 179 8.03 0.89 8.61
C GLN A 179 8.30 0.03 7.38
N SER A 180 8.35 0.67 6.21
CA SER A 180 8.54 -0.03 4.94
C SER A 180 9.64 0.63 4.13
N VAL A 181 10.53 -0.20 3.57
CA VAL A 181 11.56 0.21 2.64
C VAL A 181 11.43 -0.64 1.38
N LEU A 182 10.97 -0.01 0.30
CA LEU A 182 10.87 -0.63 -1.02
C LEU A 182 12.14 -0.36 -1.82
N LEU A 183 12.92 -1.39 -2.07
CA LEU A 183 14.17 -1.33 -2.81
C LEU A 183 13.94 -1.80 -4.25
N PRO A 184 14.02 -0.91 -5.27
CA PRO A 184 13.89 -1.34 -6.66
C PRO A 184 15.09 -2.19 -7.09
N ARG A 185 14.82 -3.17 -7.94
CA ARG A 185 15.77 -4.10 -8.54
C ARG A 185 15.44 -4.29 -10.03
N GLY A 186 16.37 -4.86 -10.77
CA GLY A 186 16.25 -5.03 -12.22
C GLY A 186 16.52 -3.74 -12.99
N ASN A 187 16.00 -3.65 -14.21
CA ASN A 187 16.18 -2.47 -15.05
C ASN A 187 15.39 -1.28 -14.49
N PRO A 188 15.96 -0.06 -14.55
CA PRO A 188 15.26 1.15 -14.13
C PRO A 188 13.96 1.35 -14.91
N LEU A 189 12.89 1.71 -14.19
CA LEU A 189 11.58 1.99 -14.75
C LEU A 189 10.98 3.21 -14.07
N GLU A 190 10.45 4.13 -14.85
CA GLU A 190 9.59 5.19 -14.37
C GLU A 190 8.24 4.59 -13.95
N LEU A 191 7.79 4.88 -12.74
CA LEU A 191 6.57 4.32 -12.17
C LEU A 191 5.45 5.35 -12.20
N LEU A 192 4.26 4.92 -12.61
CA LEU A 192 3.04 5.73 -12.52
C LEU A 192 2.57 5.89 -11.07
N ARG A 193 2.87 4.91 -10.23
CA ARG A 193 2.51 4.86 -8.83
C ARG A 193 3.40 3.84 -8.12
N LEU A 194 3.65 4.06 -6.84
CA LEU A 194 4.17 3.05 -5.92
C LEU A 194 3.57 3.30 -4.54
N GLY A 195 2.96 2.30 -3.96
CA GLY A 195 2.33 2.40 -2.64
C GLY A 195 1.66 1.10 -2.24
N TYR A 196 0.83 1.18 -1.21
CA TYR A 196 0.03 0.05 -0.74
C TYR A 196 -1.43 0.24 -1.11
N GLU A 197 -2.10 -0.87 -1.35
CA GLU A 197 -3.53 -0.97 -1.59
C GLU A 197 -4.15 -1.97 -0.63
N LEU A 198 -5.32 -1.63 -0.14
CA LEU A 198 -6.18 -2.52 0.62
C LEU A 198 -7.64 -2.20 0.31
N GLN A 199 -8.52 -3.18 0.46
CA GLN A 199 -9.95 -2.97 0.28
C GLN A 199 -10.66 -2.98 1.64
N LEU A 200 -11.46 -1.96 1.86
CA LEU A 200 -12.29 -1.82 3.05
C LEU A 200 -13.70 -2.39 2.82
N PRO A 201 -14.44 -2.77 3.87
CA PRO A 201 -15.86 -3.08 3.79
C PRO A 201 -16.69 -1.89 3.26
N ALA A 202 -17.83 -2.20 2.62
CA ALA A 202 -18.66 -1.22 1.92
C ALA A 202 -19.30 -0.13 2.80
N ASN A 203 -19.22 -0.24 4.11
CA ASN A 203 -19.77 0.74 5.06
C ASN A 203 -18.72 1.71 5.65
N MET A 204 -17.53 1.76 5.05
CA MET A 204 -16.45 2.67 5.45
C MET A 204 -16.30 3.79 4.41
N ASP A 205 -17.31 4.66 4.31
CA ASP A 205 -17.38 5.68 3.25
C ASP A 205 -16.65 6.99 3.62
N ASN A 206 -16.31 7.19 4.88
CA ASN A 206 -15.61 8.39 5.36
C ASN A 206 -14.14 8.06 5.65
N VAL A 207 -13.26 8.68 4.88
CA VAL A 207 -11.81 8.56 5.06
C VAL A 207 -11.24 9.94 5.39
N ALA A 208 -10.46 10.02 6.45
CA ALA A 208 -9.67 11.20 6.77
C ALA A 208 -8.18 10.81 6.85
N SER A 209 -7.31 11.64 6.31
CA SER A 209 -5.87 11.47 6.42
C SER A 209 -5.23 12.73 7.02
N VAL A 210 -4.22 12.53 7.83
CA VAL A 210 -3.34 13.59 8.34
C VAL A 210 -1.92 13.26 7.88
N SER A 211 -1.29 14.22 7.20
CA SER A 211 0.12 14.11 6.80
C SER A 211 0.92 15.26 7.42
N TYR A 212 2.17 15.01 7.75
CA TYR A 212 3.09 15.97 8.33
C TYR A 212 4.19 16.33 7.34
#